data_4805568d1c8c8b9b3452b4f46d16a233
#
_entry.id   4805568d1c8c8b9b3452b4f46d16a233
#
_cell.length_a   1.000
_cell.length_b   1.000
_cell.length_c   1.000
_cell.angle_alpha   90.00
_cell.angle_beta   90.00
_cell.angle_gamma   90.00
#
_symmetry.space_group_name_H-M   'P 1'
#
loop_
_entity.id
_entity.type
_entity.pdbx_description
1 polymer ?
#
loop_
_entity_poly.entity_id
_entity_poly.type
_entity_poly.pdbx_seq_one_letter_code
_entity_poly.pdbx_strand_id
1 'polypeptide(L)'
;MTPILSRNRHLNVITGKRSTGKSTGAALYILMDYLKTGKGWIYSRRTKDETDLTCTSWFDNAVDILKSEGVDVNVEYKGGRYFVNGEEAGRAIPLSLQQKSKGDNLSAYNWIIYDEFIAFDGRYLGGRDNPLFEYQALMSLYQTADRDVGRSHRNEVKIVALGNSDSFYNPIYMAAGIDKYLTLDTHFLAPKGEEWVVEQLRAEDAMSAEDYKDSVSYKLSDERTRDYAYENIAKDQVANEFIEKHTEPMEGICNLMYDGMKMGMHFSWREGIFYIDNNEVNGKTYALTTADHKPAYWLAIGGNSVEEIKRLKSLYTQGRVRFSSHKIKFCIDNYLHYVVY
;
A
#
# COMPACT_ATOMS: atom_id res chain seq x y z
N MET A 1 -12.24 -15.45 -2.79
CA MET A 1 -11.71 -14.36 -3.62
C MET A 1 -12.64 -13.87 -4.73
N THR A 2 -13.50 -14.68 -5.26
CA THR A 2 -14.49 -14.30 -6.27
C THR A 2 -15.39 -13.12 -5.88
N PRO A 3 -15.81 -12.95 -4.60
CA PRO A 3 -16.75 -11.88 -4.24
C PRO A 3 -16.22 -10.46 -4.48
N ILE A 4 -14.94 -10.20 -4.23
CA ILE A 4 -14.39 -8.84 -4.41
C ILE A 4 -14.29 -8.47 -5.89
N LEU A 5 -13.73 -9.34 -6.73
CA LEU A 5 -13.51 -9.08 -8.14
C LEU A 5 -14.82 -9.03 -8.94
N SER A 6 -15.88 -9.69 -8.44
CA SER A 6 -17.24 -9.63 -9.02
C SER A 6 -17.98 -8.30 -8.75
N ARG A 7 -17.47 -7.44 -7.85
CA ARG A 7 -18.10 -6.14 -7.54
C ARG A 7 -17.93 -5.09 -8.63
N ASN A 8 -17.15 -5.40 -9.66
CA ASN A 8 -16.93 -4.52 -10.82
C ASN A 8 -16.39 -3.14 -10.46
N ARG A 9 -15.48 -3.06 -9.45
CA ARG A 9 -14.78 -1.83 -9.08
C ARG A 9 -13.46 -1.71 -9.83
N HIS A 10 -13.00 -0.48 -10.02
CA HIS A 10 -11.74 -0.22 -10.74
C HIS A 10 -10.51 -0.48 -9.87
N LEU A 11 -10.58 -0.26 -8.56
CA LEU A 11 -9.51 -0.58 -7.63
C LEU A 11 -9.99 -1.64 -6.63
N ASN A 12 -9.45 -2.84 -6.75
CA ASN A 12 -9.73 -3.98 -5.88
C ASN A 12 -8.52 -4.23 -5.00
N VAL A 13 -8.66 -4.04 -3.70
CA VAL A 13 -7.56 -4.19 -2.74
C VAL A 13 -7.80 -5.42 -1.89
N ILE A 14 -6.84 -6.33 -1.91
CA ILE A 14 -6.91 -7.59 -1.18
C ILE A 14 -5.70 -7.67 -0.25
N THR A 15 -5.96 -7.67 1.04
CA THR A 15 -4.93 -7.82 2.05
C THR A 15 -5.19 -9.06 2.91
N GLY A 16 -4.21 -9.45 3.69
CA GLY A 16 -4.28 -10.60 4.58
C GLY A 16 -2.88 -11.14 4.87
N LYS A 17 -2.78 -12.04 5.83
CA LYS A 17 -1.52 -12.68 6.18
C LYS A 17 -0.93 -13.50 5.03
N ARG A 18 0.31 -13.94 5.19
CA ARG A 18 0.93 -14.87 4.24
C ARG A 18 0.13 -16.18 4.16
N SER A 19 0.19 -16.82 3.01
CA SER A 19 -0.47 -18.12 2.74
C SER A 19 -2.00 -18.11 2.80
N THR A 20 -2.66 -16.95 2.74
CA THR A 20 -4.14 -16.85 2.60
C THR A 20 -4.64 -17.06 1.18
N GLY A 21 -3.77 -17.38 0.23
CA GLY A 21 -4.15 -17.63 -1.16
C GLY A 21 -4.47 -16.37 -1.99
N LYS A 22 -4.11 -15.16 -1.53
CA LYS A 22 -4.34 -13.91 -2.26
C LYS A 22 -3.86 -13.95 -3.70
N SER A 23 -2.56 -14.19 -3.87
CA SER A 23 -1.91 -14.20 -5.19
C SER A 23 -2.43 -15.34 -6.06
N THR A 24 -2.56 -16.55 -5.50
CA THR A 24 -3.09 -17.72 -6.23
C THR A 24 -4.51 -17.47 -6.72
N GLY A 25 -5.38 -16.95 -5.87
CA GLY A 25 -6.77 -16.71 -6.26
C GLY A 25 -6.91 -15.53 -7.22
N ALA A 26 -6.08 -14.49 -7.14
CA ALA A 26 -6.05 -13.41 -8.13
C ALA A 26 -5.53 -13.93 -9.48
N ALA A 27 -4.44 -14.72 -9.49
CA ALA A 27 -3.91 -15.36 -10.68
C ALA A 27 -4.94 -16.27 -11.36
N LEU A 28 -5.61 -17.11 -10.58
CA LEU A 28 -6.65 -18.01 -11.08
C LEU A 28 -7.80 -17.23 -11.73
N TYR A 29 -8.32 -16.20 -11.06
CA TYR A 29 -9.40 -15.39 -11.58
C TYR A 29 -9.03 -14.69 -12.88
N ILE A 30 -7.85 -14.06 -12.92
CA ILE A 30 -7.38 -13.29 -14.09
C ILE A 30 -7.09 -14.23 -15.26
N LEU A 31 -6.49 -15.40 -15.01
CA LEU A 31 -6.23 -16.39 -16.05
C LEU A 31 -7.52 -16.97 -16.62
N MET A 32 -8.53 -17.25 -15.77
CA MET A 32 -9.85 -17.68 -16.23
C MET A 32 -10.56 -16.57 -17.03
N ASP A 33 -10.45 -15.32 -16.62
CA ASP A 33 -11.00 -14.19 -17.36
C ASP A 33 -10.34 -14.05 -18.73
N TYR A 34 -9.01 -14.19 -18.79
CA TYR A 34 -8.29 -14.22 -20.07
C TYR A 34 -8.75 -15.34 -21.00
N LEU A 35 -8.84 -16.57 -20.50
CA LEU A 35 -9.30 -17.72 -21.28
C LEU A 35 -10.71 -17.54 -21.83
N LYS A 36 -11.55 -16.76 -21.14
CA LYS A 36 -12.91 -16.45 -21.56
C LYS A 36 -13.01 -15.26 -22.52
N THR A 37 -12.21 -14.21 -22.30
CA THR A 37 -12.38 -12.90 -22.95
C THR A 37 -11.28 -12.54 -23.94
N GLY A 38 -10.11 -13.19 -23.86
CA GLY A 38 -8.90 -12.82 -24.57
C GLY A 38 -8.24 -11.54 -24.07
N LYS A 39 -8.74 -10.94 -22.97
CA LYS A 39 -8.22 -9.70 -22.38
C LYS A 39 -7.12 -10.02 -21.38
N GLY A 40 -5.94 -9.47 -21.61
CA GLY A 40 -4.75 -9.79 -20.86
C GLY A 40 -4.54 -8.94 -19.59
N TRP A 41 -3.33 -8.99 -19.07
CA TRP A 41 -2.96 -8.32 -17.83
C TRP A 41 -1.58 -7.67 -17.88
N ILE A 42 -1.37 -6.72 -16.97
CA ILE A 42 -0.07 -6.16 -16.61
C ILE A 42 0.24 -6.63 -15.19
N TYR A 43 1.38 -7.31 -15.01
CA TYR A 43 1.91 -7.63 -13.69
C TYR A 43 2.92 -6.58 -13.26
N SER A 44 2.80 -6.08 -12.06
CA SER A 44 3.65 -5.02 -11.53
C SER A 44 4.02 -5.28 -10.08
N ARG A 45 5.27 -4.99 -9.76
CA ARG A 45 5.75 -4.73 -8.40
C ARG A 45 6.41 -3.36 -8.36
N ARG A 46 6.85 -2.95 -7.20
CA ARG A 46 7.42 -1.61 -6.98
C ARG A 46 8.65 -1.36 -7.82
N THR A 47 9.61 -2.26 -7.75
CA THR A 47 10.90 -2.14 -8.45
C THR A 47 11.08 -3.21 -9.54
N LYS A 48 12.10 -3.00 -10.40
CA LYS A 48 12.43 -3.97 -11.44
C LYS A 48 12.90 -5.30 -10.82
N ASP A 49 13.77 -5.24 -9.83
CA ASP A 49 14.32 -6.44 -9.21
C ASP A 49 13.24 -7.29 -8.52
N GLU A 50 12.30 -6.65 -7.80
CA GLU A 50 11.15 -7.33 -7.22
C GLU A 50 10.26 -7.98 -8.28
N THR A 51 10.04 -7.29 -9.40
CA THR A 51 9.23 -7.81 -10.51
C THR A 51 9.92 -9.01 -11.16
N ASP A 52 11.21 -8.88 -11.49
CA ASP A 52 11.98 -9.93 -12.17
C ASP A 52 12.09 -11.22 -11.33
N LEU A 53 12.14 -11.10 -9.99
CA LEU A 53 12.21 -12.24 -9.07
C LEU A 53 10.92 -13.08 -9.02
N THR A 54 9.78 -12.49 -9.32
CA THR A 54 8.47 -13.14 -9.06
C THR A 54 7.66 -13.40 -10.32
N CYS A 55 7.86 -12.63 -11.38
CA CYS A 55 7.04 -12.72 -12.59
C CYS A 55 7.08 -14.10 -13.26
N THR A 56 8.18 -14.86 -13.13
CA THR A 56 8.34 -16.17 -13.77
C THR A 56 7.44 -17.26 -13.21
N SER A 57 7.13 -17.21 -11.92
CA SER A 57 6.37 -18.26 -11.19
C SER A 57 5.02 -17.80 -10.63
N TRP A 58 4.63 -16.55 -10.90
CA TRP A 58 3.45 -15.97 -10.27
C TRP A 58 2.14 -16.71 -10.62
N PHE A 59 2.06 -17.34 -11.80
CA PHE A 59 0.89 -18.09 -12.27
C PHE A 59 0.97 -19.59 -12.01
N ASP A 60 2.10 -20.16 -11.53
CA ASP A 60 2.32 -21.61 -11.45
C ASP A 60 1.21 -22.33 -10.67
N ASN A 61 0.89 -21.85 -9.46
CA ASN A 61 -0.17 -22.45 -8.65
C ASN A 61 -1.55 -22.36 -9.31
N ALA A 62 -1.85 -21.30 -10.04
CA ALA A 62 -3.11 -21.16 -10.75
C ALA A 62 -3.20 -22.12 -11.95
N VAL A 63 -2.10 -22.31 -12.65
CA VAL A 63 -1.99 -23.29 -13.74
C VAL A 63 -2.18 -24.70 -13.22
N ASP A 64 -1.55 -25.07 -12.10
CA ASP A 64 -1.69 -26.38 -11.49
C ASP A 64 -3.13 -26.67 -11.08
N ILE A 65 -3.81 -25.69 -10.47
CA ILE A 65 -5.24 -25.81 -10.12
C ILE A 65 -6.10 -26.04 -11.38
N LEU A 66 -5.93 -25.22 -12.41
CA LEU A 66 -6.70 -25.36 -13.65
C LEU A 66 -6.46 -26.70 -14.34
N LYS A 67 -5.22 -27.18 -14.38
CA LYS A 67 -4.89 -28.50 -14.91
C LYS A 67 -5.54 -29.64 -14.10
N SER A 68 -5.58 -29.50 -12.77
CA SER A 68 -6.28 -30.49 -11.92
C SER A 68 -7.79 -30.54 -12.17
N GLU A 69 -8.37 -29.42 -12.60
CA GLU A 69 -9.78 -29.32 -13.02
C GLU A 69 -10.01 -29.68 -14.51
N GLY A 70 -8.97 -30.18 -15.20
CA GLY A 70 -9.07 -30.64 -16.60
C GLY A 70 -8.99 -29.51 -17.64
N VAL A 71 -8.55 -28.31 -17.27
CA VAL A 71 -8.35 -27.19 -18.20
C VAL A 71 -6.92 -27.26 -18.75
N ASP A 72 -6.78 -27.43 -20.05
CA ASP A 72 -5.46 -27.42 -20.72
C ASP A 72 -4.96 -25.99 -20.88
N VAL A 73 -4.05 -25.57 -20.01
CA VAL A 73 -3.46 -24.25 -19.97
C VAL A 73 -1.98 -24.32 -19.65
N ASN A 74 -1.18 -23.58 -20.41
CA ASN A 74 0.24 -23.35 -20.15
C ASN A 74 0.53 -21.86 -20.12
N VAL A 75 1.24 -21.40 -19.10
CA VAL A 75 1.68 -19.99 -18.97
C VAL A 75 3.19 -19.95 -19.01
N GLU A 76 3.75 -19.21 -19.95
CA GLU A 76 5.18 -18.99 -20.08
C GLU A 76 5.51 -17.51 -19.90
N TYR A 77 6.62 -17.23 -19.22
CA TYR A 77 7.18 -15.88 -19.12
C TYR A 77 8.49 -15.78 -19.88
N LYS A 78 8.57 -14.85 -20.81
CA LYS A 78 9.77 -14.62 -21.64
C LYS A 78 9.89 -13.16 -22.05
N GLY A 79 11.04 -12.56 -21.79
CA GLY A 79 11.36 -11.21 -22.27
C GLY A 79 10.40 -10.12 -21.78
N GLY A 80 9.92 -10.21 -20.55
CA GLY A 80 8.99 -9.24 -19.95
C GLY A 80 7.52 -9.47 -20.34
N ARG A 81 7.20 -10.61 -21.00
CA ARG A 81 5.85 -10.93 -21.50
C ARG A 81 5.38 -12.28 -21.01
N TYR A 82 4.09 -12.40 -20.79
CA TYR A 82 3.42 -13.66 -20.53
C TYR A 82 2.74 -14.17 -21.78
N PHE A 83 2.86 -15.47 -21.98
CA PHE A 83 2.20 -16.20 -23.08
C PHE A 83 1.32 -17.27 -22.48
N VAL A 84 0.08 -17.35 -22.94
CA VAL A 84 -0.87 -18.42 -22.60
C VAL A 84 -1.08 -19.25 -23.84
N ASN A 85 -0.74 -20.55 -23.79
CA ASN A 85 -0.81 -21.47 -24.92
C ASN A 85 -0.12 -20.94 -26.19
N GLY A 86 0.99 -20.18 -26.01
CA GLY A 86 1.78 -19.60 -27.09
C GLY A 86 1.35 -18.21 -27.56
N GLU A 87 0.20 -17.69 -27.12
CA GLU A 87 -0.28 -16.34 -27.45
C GLU A 87 0.07 -15.32 -26.36
N GLU A 88 0.48 -14.10 -26.74
CA GLU A 88 0.80 -13.03 -25.78
C GLU A 88 -0.47 -12.65 -25.00
N ALA A 89 -0.39 -12.82 -23.67
CA ALA A 89 -1.50 -12.58 -22.75
C ALA A 89 -1.23 -11.48 -21.72
N GLY A 90 0.04 -11.13 -21.49
CA GLY A 90 0.34 -10.15 -20.47
C GLY A 90 1.76 -9.59 -20.54
N ARG A 91 2.02 -8.58 -19.73
CA ARG A 91 3.35 -7.96 -19.57
C ARG A 91 3.72 -7.78 -18.12
N ALA A 92 5.01 -7.85 -17.81
CA ALA A 92 5.57 -7.43 -16.55
C ALA A 92 6.13 -6.00 -16.71
N ILE A 93 5.56 -5.05 -15.97
CA ILE A 93 5.98 -3.64 -15.99
C ILE A 93 6.23 -3.19 -14.56
N PRO A 94 7.49 -3.07 -14.11
CA PRO A 94 7.81 -2.54 -12.79
C PRO A 94 7.26 -1.12 -12.64
N LEU A 95 6.64 -0.82 -11.50
CA LEU A 95 6.01 0.48 -11.27
C LEU A 95 7.01 1.64 -11.35
N SER A 96 8.25 1.42 -10.88
CA SER A 96 9.34 2.40 -11.01
C SER A 96 9.72 2.74 -12.45
N LEU A 97 9.35 1.89 -13.42
CA LEU A 97 9.66 2.07 -14.84
C LEU A 97 8.43 2.39 -15.71
N GLN A 98 7.26 2.61 -15.11
CA GLN A 98 6.00 2.85 -15.83
C GLN A 98 6.09 4.01 -16.85
N GLN A 99 6.95 4.98 -16.61
CA GLN A 99 7.15 6.09 -17.56
C GLN A 99 7.70 5.65 -18.91
N LYS A 100 8.48 4.56 -18.95
CA LYS A 100 9.04 4.01 -20.18
C LYS A 100 7.98 3.35 -21.05
N SER A 101 6.86 2.91 -20.49
CA SER A 101 5.76 2.29 -21.20
C SER A 101 4.71 3.28 -21.74
N LYS A 102 4.88 4.59 -21.51
CA LYS A 102 3.91 5.61 -21.96
C LYS A 102 3.69 5.67 -23.48
N GLY A 103 4.61 5.15 -24.28
CA GLY A 103 4.49 5.01 -25.73
C GLY A 103 3.91 3.68 -26.20
N ASP A 104 3.78 2.71 -25.31
CA ASP A 104 3.29 1.38 -25.66
C ASP A 104 1.77 1.36 -25.81
N ASN A 105 1.29 0.50 -26.70
CA ASN A 105 -0.13 0.19 -26.75
C ASN A 105 -0.44 -0.89 -25.71
N LEU A 106 -1.09 -0.50 -24.63
CA LEU A 106 -1.49 -1.38 -23.54
C LEU A 106 -3.01 -1.69 -23.54
N SER A 107 -3.74 -1.32 -24.58
CA SER A 107 -5.20 -1.47 -24.67
C SER A 107 -5.70 -2.93 -24.73
N ALA A 108 -4.77 -3.89 -24.91
CA ALA A 108 -5.09 -5.32 -24.87
C ALA A 108 -5.22 -5.86 -23.43
N TYR A 109 -4.87 -5.05 -22.42
CA TYR A 109 -4.80 -5.49 -21.02
C TYR A 109 -5.89 -4.83 -20.21
N ASN A 110 -6.77 -5.65 -19.61
CA ASN A 110 -7.86 -5.18 -18.75
C ASN A 110 -7.55 -5.27 -17.26
N TRP A 111 -6.46 -5.96 -16.91
CA TRP A 111 -6.05 -6.12 -15.51
C TRP A 111 -4.67 -5.53 -15.26
N ILE A 112 -4.55 -4.80 -14.17
CA ILE A 112 -3.26 -4.40 -13.60
C ILE A 112 -3.16 -5.08 -12.24
N ILE A 113 -2.21 -5.99 -12.10
CA ILE A 113 -1.89 -6.67 -10.86
C ILE A 113 -0.77 -5.88 -10.20
N TYR A 114 -1.04 -5.27 -9.06
CA TYR A 114 0.00 -4.63 -8.27
C TYR A 114 0.25 -5.46 -7.01
N ASP A 115 1.29 -6.29 -7.07
CA ASP A 115 1.63 -7.25 -6.03
C ASP A 115 2.58 -6.64 -5.00
N GLU A 116 2.38 -6.96 -3.71
CA GLU A 116 3.14 -6.42 -2.57
C GLU A 116 3.06 -4.88 -2.47
N PHE A 117 1.85 -4.31 -2.63
CA PHE A 117 1.69 -2.85 -2.59
C PHE A 117 1.99 -2.24 -1.22
N ILE A 118 1.88 -3.00 -0.12
CA ILE A 118 2.30 -2.56 1.21
C ILE A 118 3.76 -2.93 1.41
N ALA A 119 4.62 -1.92 1.57
CA ALA A 119 6.05 -2.13 1.79
C ALA A 119 6.31 -2.59 3.22
N PHE A 120 7.00 -3.74 3.38
CA PHE A 120 7.36 -4.27 4.70
C PHE A 120 8.23 -3.30 5.51
N ASP A 121 9.15 -2.62 4.84
CA ASP A 121 10.08 -1.66 5.46
C ASP A 121 9.54 -0.22 5.46
N GLY A 122 8.32 0.00 4.94
CA GLY A 122 7.69 1.32 4.82
C GLY A 122 8.29 2.20 3.72
N ARG A 123 9.16 1.65 2.85
CA ARG A 123 9.79 2.41 1.76
C ARG A 123 8.95 2.32 0.49
N TYR A 124 8.41 3.44 0.08
CA TYR A 124 7.62 3.59 -1.13
C TYR A 124 8.38 4.39 -2.19
N LEU A 125 7.98 4.27 -3.46
CA LEU A 125 8.51 5.11 -4.54
C LEU A 125 8.23 6.60 -4.25
N GLY A 126 9.18 7.45 -4.63
CA GLY A 126 9.09 8.89 -4.39
C GLY A 126 9.67 9.35 -3.06
N GLY A 127 9.83 8.43 -2.12
CA GLY A 127 10.46 8.74 -0.84
C GLY A 127 9.75 9.86 -0.08
N ARG A 128 10.52 10.63 0.69
CA ARG A 128 10.01 11.73 1.52
C ARG A 128 9.40 12.87 0.72
N ASP A 129 9.98 13.20 -0.43
CA ASP A 129 9.62 14.43 -1.16
C ASP A 129 8.32 14.28 -1.95
N ASN A 130 7.90 13.04 -2.22
CA ASN A 130 6.61 12.75 -2.83
C ASN A 130 6.05 11.41 -2.30
N PRO A 131 5.47 11.39 -1.11
CA PRO A 131 4.99 10.17 -0.46
C PRO A 131 3.87 9.46 -1.24
N LEU A 132 3.11 10.20 -2.07
CA LEU A 132 2.06 9.64 -2.92
C LEU A 132 2.53 9.25 -4.33
N PHE A 133 3.83 9.40 -4.63
CA PHE A 133 4.35 9.12 -5.97
C PHE A 133 4.04 7.70 -6.45
N GLU A 134 4.09 6.72 -5.57
CA GLU A 134 3.79 5.32 -5.90
C GLU A 134 2.34 5.16 -6.40
N TYR A 135 1.39 5.80 -5.74
CA TYR A 135 0.01 5.83 -6.24
C TYR A 135 -0.12 6.59 -7.56
N GLN A 136 0.56 7.73 -7.69
CA GLN A 136 0.57 8.50 -8.95
C GLN A 136 1.16 7.67 -10.09
N ALA A 137 2.21 6.89 -9.82
CA ALA A 137 2.81 5.99 -10.81
C ALA A 137 1.83 4.87 -11.23
N LEU A 138 1.10 4.29 -10.26
CA LEU A 138 0.07 3.30 -10.53
C LEU A 138 -1.07 3.88 -11.37
N MET A 139 -1.53 5.10 -11.04
CA MET A 139 -2.56 5.78 -11.83
C MET A 139 -2.07 6.16 -13.23
N SER A 140 -0.79 6.51 -13.38
CA SER A 140 -0.19 6.76 -14.71
C SER A 140 -0.14 5.48 -15.56
N LEU A 141 0.15 4.33 -14.96
CA LEU A 141 0.09 3.03 -15.65
C LEU A 141 -1.35 2.68 -16.04
N TYR A 142 -2.30 2.85 -15.11
CA TYR A 142 -3.73 2.68 -15.34
C TYR A 142 -4.20 3.54 -16.53
N GLN A 143 -3.92 4.84 -16.52
CA GLN A 143 -4.28 5.75 -17.60
C GLN A 143 -3.64 5.38 -18.95
N THR A 144 -2.47 4.75 -18.92
CA THR A 144 -1.81 4.28 -20.15
C THR A 144 -2.52 3.04 -20.73
N ALA A 145 -2.98 2.14 -19.87
CA ALA A 145 -3.75 0.96 -20.28
C ALA A 145 -5.19 1.34 -20.73
N ASP A 146 -5.82 2.30 -20.04
CA ASP A 146 -7.19 2.77 -20.31
C ASP A 146 -7.28 3.85 -21.40
N ARG A 147 -6.22 4.03 -22.18
CA ARG A 147 -6.05 5.14 -23.14
C ARG A 147 -6.97 5.13 -24.35
N ASP A 148 -7.84 4.19 -24.51
CA ASP A 148 -8.64 4.05 -25.74
C ASP A 148 -9.62 5.21 -25.92
N VAL A 149 -9.04 6.36 -26.29
CA VAL A 149 -9.75 7.61 -26.53
C VAL A 149 -10.63 7.44 -27.78
N GLY A 150 -11.93 7.30 -27.54
CA GLY A 150 -12.91 7.29 -28.62
C GLY A 150 -13.48 5.91 -28.99
N ARG A 151 -13.09 4.85 -28.30
CA ARG A 151 -13.68 3.52 -28.45
C ARG A 151 -14.64 3.16 -27.32
N SER A 152 -15.44 2.14 -27.53
CA SER A 152 -16.49 1.66 -26.62
C SER A 152 -15.99 1.03 -25.31
N HIS A 153 -14.69 1.02 -25.07
CA HIS A 153 -14.02 0.26 -24.02
C HIS A 153 -13.44 1.11 -22.87
N ARG A 154 -13.91 2.34 -22.70
CA ARG A 154 -13.53 3.16 -21.53
C ARG A 154 -13.99 2.51 -20.24
N ASN A 155 -13.12 2.54 -19.21
CA ASN A 155 -13.40 2.04 -17.86
C ASN A 155 -13.49 0.50 -17.77
N GLU A 156 -12.83 -0.24 -18.65
CA GLU A 156 -12.74 -1.71 -18.53
C GLU A 156 -11.52 -2.16 -17.71
N VAL A 157 -10.48 -1.31 -17.64
CA VAL A 157 -9.26 -1.64 -16.89
C VAL A 157 -9.54 -1.64 -15.40
N LYS A 158 -9.03 -2.67 -14.72
CA LYS A 158 -9.16 -2.83 -13.28
C LYS A 158 -7.81 -3.08 -12.64
N ILE A 159 -7.63 -2.56 -11.45
CA ILE A 159 -6.44 -2.80 -10.63
C ILE A 159 -6.80 -3.82 -9.56
N VAL A 160 -5.92 -4.80 -9.38
CA VAL A 160 -5.91 -5.72 -8.23
C VAL A 160 -4.62 -5.44 -7.45
N ALA A 161 -4.75 -4.80 -6.30
CA ALA A 161 -3.63 -4.53 -5.40
C ALA A 161 -3.60 -5.60 -4.30
N LEU A 162 -2.50 -6.34 -4.22
CA LEU A 162 -2.31 -7.44 -3.28
C LEU A 162 -1.24 -7.05 -2.26
N GLY A 163 -1.49 -7.29 -0.99
CA GLY A 163 -0.54 -6.98 0.07
C GLY A 163 -0.77 -7.78 1.35
N ASN A 164 0.24 -7.79 2.21
CA ASN A 164 0.05 -8.25 3.57
C ASN A 164 -0.57 -7.12 4.41
N SER A 165 -1.30 -7.46 5.47
CA SER A 165 -1.98 -6.46 6.31
C SER A 165 -1.03 -5.78 7.31
N ASP A 166 0.10 -5.25 6.82
CA ASP A 166 1.15 -4.71 7.68
C ASP A 166 0.89 -3.29 8.17
N SER A 167 0.21 -2.51 7.35
CA SER A 167 -0.08 -1.12 7.64
C SER A 167 -1.34 -0.66 6.91
N PHE A 168 -2.22 0.04 7.63
CA PHE A 168 -3.35 0.75 7.04
C PHE A 168 -2.92 2.07 6.36
N TYR A 169 -1.68 2.50 6.57
CA TYR A 169 -1.17 3.79 6.11
C TYR A 169 -0.12 3.58 5.04
N ASN A 170 -0.57 3.51 3.82
CA ASN A 170 0.24 3.35 2.62
C ASN A 170 -0.26 4.32 1.53
N PRO A 171 0.56 4.60 0.50
CA PRO A 171 0.21 5.56 -0.55
C PRO A 171 -1.13 5.29 -1.24
N ILE A 172 -1.50 4.02 -1.44
CA ILE A 172 -2.76 3.66 -2.11
C ILE A 172 -3.96 4.00 -1.21
N TYR A 173 -3.93 3.57 0.05
CA TYR A 173 -5.03 3.84 0.97
C TYR A 173 -5.23 5.32 1.21
N MET A 174 -4.14 6.06 1.39
CA MET A 174 -4.19 7.50 1.64
C MET A 174 -4.72 8.27 0.44
N ALA A 175 -4.22 7.98 -0.76
CA ALA A 175 -4.61 8.70 -1.97
C ALA A 175 -6.03 8.36 -2.43
N ALA A 176 -6.46 7.11 -2.28
CA ALA A 176 -7.83 6.68 -2.59
C ALA A 176 -8.83 7.01 -1.47
N GLY A 177 -8.36 7.54 -0.32
CA GLY A 177 -9.22 7.86 0.83
C GLY A 177 -9.79 6.64 1.55
N ILE A 178 -9.19 5.48 1.35
CA ILE A 178 -9.58 4.21 1.97
C ILE A 178 -9.31 4.25 3.49
N ASP A 179 -8.23 4.91 3.90
CA ASP A 179 -7.81 5.11 5.29
C ASP A 179 -8.92 5.67 6.20
N LYS A 180 -9.87 6.42 5.63
CA LYS A 180 -10.99 7.02 6.36
C LYS A 180 -12.06 6.02 6.80
N TYR A 181 -12.13 4.89 6.14
CA TYR A 181 -13.17 3.88 6.31
C TYR A 181 -12.67 2.62 7.00
N LEU A 182 -11.35 2.37 6.98
CA LEU A 182 -10.77 1.16 7.54
C LEU A 182 -10.75 1.20 9.07
N THR A 183 -11.14 0.08 9.66
CA THR A 183 -10.94 -0.24 11.07
C THR A 183 -10.26 -1.59 11.20
N LEU A 184 -9.76 -1.91 12.40
CA LEU A 184 -9.12 -3.21 12.66
C LEU A 184 -10.05 -4.40 12.41
N ASP A 185 -11.35 -4.19 12.59
CA ASP A 185 -12.38 -5.22 12.39
C ASP A 185 -12.92 -5.26 10.95
N THR A 186 -12.40 -4.39 10.08
CA THR A 186 -12.87 -4.36 8.69
C THR A 186 -12.46 -5.63 7.98
N HIS A 187 -13.44 -6.44 7.57
CA HIS A 187 -13.22 -7.62 6.74
C HIS A 187 -13.49 -7.32 5.27
N PHE A 188 -14.59 -6.66 4.99
CA PHE A 188 -15.00 -6.29 3.63
C PHE A 188 -15.60 -4.89 3.62
N LEU A 189 -15.18 -4.08 2.66
CA LEU A 189 -15.62 -2.69 2.53
C LEU A 189 -15.80 -2.32 1.06
N ALA A 190 -17.03 -1.94 0.69
CA ALA A 190 -17.39 -1.46 -0.64
C ALA A 190 -18.38 -0.29 -0.52
N PRO A 191 -17.92 0.92 -0.17
CA PRO A 191 -18.82 2.05 0.04
C PRO A 191 -19.53 2.43 -1.25
N LYS A 192 -20.76 2.93 -1.10
CA LYS A 192 -21.55 3.39 -2.24
C LYS A 192 -20.94 4.67 -2.84
N GLY A 193 -20.74 4.66 -4.14
CA GLY A 193 -20.20 5.82 -4.86
C GLY A 193 -18.68 5.84 -4.98
N GLU A 194 -17.96 4.95 -4.30
CA GLU A 194 -16.51 4.82 -4.44
C GLU A 194 -16.16 3.84 -5.55
N GLU A 195 -15.06 4.07 -6.25
CA GLU A 195 -14.56 3.19 -7.33
C GLU A 195 -13.59 2.11 -6.83
N TRP A 196 -13.52 1.92 -5.52
CA TRP A 196 -12.69 0.92 -4.88
C TRP A 196 -13.48 -0.03 -3.99
N VAL A 197 -12.88 -1.17 -3.73
CA VAL A 197 -13.34 -2.19 -2.78
C VAL A 197 -12.13 -2.76 -2.06
N VAL A 198 -12.27 -3.04 -0.76
CA VAL A 198 -11.23 -3.66 0.06
C VAL A 198 -11.74 -4.93 0.68
N GLU A 199 -10.93 -5.97 0.65
CA GLU A 199 -11.14 -7.22 1.38
C GLU A 199 -9.89 -7.54 2.20
N GLN A 200 -10.08 -7.74 3.50
CA GLN A 200 -9.04 -8.22 4.40
C GLN A 200 -9.31 -9.70 4.71
N LEU A 201 -8.51 -10.58 4.12
CA LEU A 201 -8.64 -12.02 4.35
C LEU A 201 -8.15 -12.34 5.76
N ARG A 202 -9.01 -13.04 6.51
CA ARG A 202 -8.70 -13.46 7.88
C ARG A 202 -7.96 -14.80 7.89
N ALA A 203 -7.36 -15.08 9.04
CA ALA A 203 -6.72 -16.39 9.27
C ALA A 203 -7.67 -17.57 9.09
N GLU A 204 -8.93 -17.35 9.45
CA GLU A 204 -10.02 -18.32 9.37
C GLU A 204 -10.38 -18.69 7.92
N ASP A 205 -10.08 -17.80 6.97
CA ASP A 205 -10.30 -17.98 5.53
C ASP A 205 -9.17 -18.81 4.87
N ALA A 206 -8.08 -19.06 5.59
CA ALA A 206 -6.95 -19.86 5.17
C ALA A 206 -7.00 -21.26 5.84
N MET A 207 -6.25 -22.21 5.30
CA MET A 207 -6.03 -23.53 5.91
C MET A 207 -5.93 -23.46 7.44
N SER A 208 -6.50 -24.45 8.12
CA SER A 208 -6.73 -24.42 9.57
C SER A 208 -5.60 -23.79 10.38
N ALA A 209 -5.96 -22.96 11.34
CA ALA A 209 -5.01 -22.22 12.19
C ALA A 209 -4.03 -23.14 12.96
N GLU A 210 -4.29 -24.43 12.99
CA GLU A 210 -3.45 -25.45 13.64
C GLU A 210 -2.27 -25.87 12.76
N ASP A 211 -2.45 -25.94 11.43
CA ASP A 211 -1.41 -26.46 10.52
C ASP A 211 -0.16 -25.56 10.44
N TYR A 212 -0.29 -24.25 10.60
CA TYR A 212 0.89 -23.36 10.53
C TYR A 212 1.72 -23.36 11.81
N LYS A 213 1.10 -23.58 13.00
CA LYS A 213 1.80 -23.62 14.30
C LYS A 213 2.80 -24.75 14.38
N ASP A 214 2.56 -25.83 13.65
CA ASP A 214 3.47 -26.94 13.55
C ASP A 214 4.59 -26.75 12.53
N SER A 215 4.51 -25.73 11.68
CA SER A 215 5.55 -25.45 10.70
C SER A 215 6.87 -25.05 11.35
N VAL A 216 7.99 -25.44 10.75
CA VAL A 216 9.32 -25.08 11.21
C VAL A 216 9.52 -23.57 11.18
N SER A 217 8.96 -22.89 10.18
CA SER A 217 9.05 -21.42 10.05
C SER A 217 8.36 -20.72 11.22
N TYR A 218 7.21 -21.17 11.68
CA TYR A 218 6.55 -20.62 12.87
C TYR A 218 7.39 -20.84 14.14
N LYS A 219 7.93 -22.05 14.32
CA LYS A 219 8.73 -22.42 15.49
C LYS A 219 10.05 -21.61 15.58
N LEU A 220 10.64 -21.25 14.43
CA LEU A 220 11.85 -20.44 14.35
C LEU A 220 11.59 -18.93 14.37
N SER A 221 10.36 -18.48 14.22
CA SER A 221 10.00 -17.07 14.19
C SER A 221 10.01 -16.47 15.60
N ASP A 222 10.49 -15.23 15.72
CA ASP A 222 10.27 -14.42 16.91
C ASP A 222 8.81 -13.94 17.00
N GLU A 223 8.43 -13.35 18.13
CA GLU A 223 7.07 -12.87 18.39
C GLU A 223 6.60 -11.89 17.30
N ARG A 224 7.42 -10.92 16.92
CA ARG A 224 7.10 -9.93 15.89
C ARG A 224 6.86 -10.56 14.51
N THR A 225 7.66 -11.55 14.17
CA THR A 225 7.51 -12.29 12.91
C THR A 225 6.25 -13.16 12.94
N ARG A 226 5.90 -13.73 14.09
CA ARG A 226 4.64 -14.48 14.26
C ARG A 226 3.42 -13.59 14.11
N ASP A 227 3.39 -12.46 14.81
CA ASP A 227 2.30 -11.48 14.71
C ASP A 227 2.09 -11.03 13.26
N TYR A 228 3.18 -10.69 12.59
CA TYR A 228 3.15 -10.25 11.20
C TYR A 228 2.74 -11.35 10.21
N ALA A 229 3.39 -12.51 10.27
CA ALA A 229 3.24 -13.53 9.24
C ALA A 229 2.02 -14.44 9.44
N TYR A 230 1.62 -14.63 10.70
CA TYR A 230 0.65 -15.67 11.06
C TYR A 230 -0.58 -15.16 11.79
N GLU A 231 -0.50 -14.07 12.54
CA GLU A 231 -1.62 -13.60 13.35
C GLU A 231 -2.34 -12.39 12.75
N ASN A 232 -1.84 -11.89 11.63
CA ASN A 232 -2.42 -10.74 10.92
C ASN A 232 -2.55 -9.48 11.80
N ILE A 233 -1.66 -9.35 12.77
CA ILE A 233 -1.58 -8.17 13.63
C ILE A 233 -0.79 -7.13 12.85
N ALA A 234 -1.48 -6.13 12.33
CA ALA A 234 -0.84 -5.01 11.66
C ALA A 234 0.11 -4.28 12.64
N LYS A 235 1.28 -3.85 12.15
CA LYS A 235 2.21 -3.01 12.94
C LYS A 235 1.51 -1.82 13.58
N ASP A 236 0.45 -1.34 12.94
CA ASP A 236 -0.36 -0.22 13.41
C ASP A 236 -1.20 -0.55 14.66
N GLN A 237 -1.42 -1.84 14.97
CA GLN A 237 -2.09 -2.23 16.22
C GLN A 237 -1.19 -1.97 17.46
N VAL A 238 0.10 -2.27 17.33
CA VAL A 238 1.09 -1.87 18.34
C VAL A 238 1.23 -0.34 18.38
N ALA A 239 1.00 0.32 17.26
CA ALA A 239 1.03 1.78 17.14
C ALA A 239 -0.16 2.49 17.81
N ASN A 240 -1.23 1.77 18.19
CA ASN A 240 -2.35 2.35 18.93
C ASN A 240 -1.95 2.92 20.30
N GLU A 241 -0.87 2.43 20.89
CA GLU A 241 -0.31 3.00 22.12
C GLU A 241 0.06 4.49 21.98
N PHE A 242 0.32 4.95 20.78
CA PHE A 242 0.71 6.33 20.50
C PHE A 242 -0.45 7.19 19.98
N ILE A 243 -1.64 6.60 19.78
CA ILE A 243 -2.83 7.32 19.32
C ILE A 243 -3.75 7.58 20.52
N GLU A 244 -3.96 8.84 20.81
CA GLU A 244 -4.86 9.25 21.90
C GLU A 244 -5.61 10.53 21.56
N LYS A 245 -6.76 10.73 22.23
CA LYS A 245 -7.44 12.02 22.26
C LYS A 245 -6.98 12.77 23.51
N HIS A 246 -6.25 13.84 23.30
CA HIS A 246 -5.80 14.66 24.41
C HIS A 246 -6.85 15.73 24.72
N THR A 247 -7.18 15.88 26.01
CA THR A 247 -8.22 16.80 26.49
C THR A 247 -7.68 17.87 27.43
N GLU A 248 -6.42 17.74 27.87
CA GLU A 248 -5.79 18.71 28.76
C GLU A 248 -5.17 19.88 27.98
N PRO A 249 -5.08 21.07 28.58
CA PRO A 249 -4.41 22.20 27.94
C PRO A 249 -2.93 21.92 27.69
N MET A 250 -2.47 22.22 26.48
CA MET A 250 -1.09 22.08 26.06
C MET A 250 -0.57 23.38 25.48
N GLU A 251 0.74 23.59 25.55
CA GLU A 251 1.40 24.69 24.89
C GLU A 251 1.57 24.39 23.39
N GLY A 252 1.05 25.27 22.54
CA GLY A 252 1.28 25.21 21.09
C GLY A 252 2.72 25.61 20.76
N ILE A 253 3.45 24.75 20.06
CA ILE A 253 4.88 24.95 19.76
C ILE A 253 5.06 25.48 18.32
N CYS A 254 4.58 24.75 17.32
CA CYS A 254 4.69 25.10 15.91
C CYS A 254 3.69 24.30 15.06
N ASN A 255 3.58 24.67 13.79
CA ASN A 255 2.87 23.87 12.81
C ASN A 255 3.87 23.08 11.94
N LEU A 256 3.48 21.88 11.56
CA LEU A 256 4.19 21.01 10.63
C LEU A 256 3.35 20.85 9.36
N MET A 257 4.00 20.92 8.20
CA MET A 257 3.35 20.73 6.90
C MET A 257 3.96 19.54 6.20
N TYR A 258 3.14 18.54 5.88
CA TYR A 258 3.56 17.33 5.20
C TYR A 258 2.46 16.86 4.24
N ASP A 259 2.81 16.70 2.95
CA ASP A 259 1.92 16.26 1.88
C ASP A 259 0.58 17.03 1.85
N GLY A 260 0.67 18.36 1.90
CA GLY A 260 -0.47 19.26 1.90
C GLY A 260 -1.26 19.30 3.23
N MET A 261 -0.93 18.46 4.19
CA MET A 261 -1.59 18.41 5.49
C MET A 261 -0.85 19.27 6.51
N LYS A 262 -1.58 20.22 7.11
CA LYS A 262 -1.06 21.06 8.19
C LYS A 262 -1.46 20.46 9.55
N MET A 263 -0.48 20.31 10.41
CA MET A 263 -0.60 19.68 11.73
C MET A 263 -0.06 20.63 12.79
N GLY A 264 -0.73 20.73 13.93
CA GLY A 264 -0.23 21.45 15.10
C GLY A 264 0.58 20.52 16.00
N MET A 265 1.74 21.00 16.44
CA MET A 265 2.56 20.33 17.44
C MET A 265 2.45 21.06 18.77
N HIS A 266 2.02 20.35 19.79
CA HIS A 266 1.78 20.84 21.14
C HIS A 266 2.69 20.12 22.14
N PHE A 267 2.96 20.73 23.30
CA PHE A 267 3.75 20.15 24.38
C PHE A 267 2.99 20.13 25.68
N SER A 268 2.91 18.95 26.29
CA SER A 268 2.40 18.78 27.65
C SER A 268 3.57 18.87 28.64
N TRP A 269 3.64 19.94 29.43
CA TRP A 269 4.64 20.09 30.46
C TRP A 269 4.47 19.09 31.62
N ARG A 270 3.24 18.67 31.86
CA ARG A 270 2.93 17.71 32.92
C ARG A 270 3.48 16.32 32.60
N GLU A 271 3.31 15.88 31.36
CA GLU A 271 3.68 14.54 30.95
C GLU A 271 5.04 14.52 30.24
N GLY A 272 5.52 15.67 29.80
CA GLY A 272 6.75 15.83 29.06
C GLY A 272 6.71 15.16 27.70
N ILE A 273 5.57 15.20 27.02
CA ILE A 273 5.33 14.61 25.70
C ILE A 273 5.00 15.69 24.67
N PHE A 274 5.30 15.40 23.41
CA PHE A 274 4.65 16.08 22.28
C PHE A 274 3.34 15.39 21.91
N TYR A 275 2.37 16.21 21.54
CA TYR A 275 1.12 15.79 20.94
C TYR A 275 0.95 16.48 19.60
N ILE A 276 0.61 15.71 18.55
CA ILE A 276 0.46 16.23 17.19
C ILE A 276 -0.96 15.93 16.71
N ASP A 277 -1.66 16.97 16.30
CA ASP A 277 -3.05 16.89 15.84
C ASP A 277 -3.33 17.78 14.61
N ASN A 278 -4.59 17.88 14.20
CA ASN A 278 -5.03 18.73 13.10
C ASN A 278 -5.33 20.19 13.52
N ASN A 279 -5.15 20.54 14.79
CA ASN A 279 -5.42 21.89 15.27
C ASN A 279 -4.18 22.76 15.09
N GLU A 280 -4.31 23.81 14.30
CA GLU A 280 -3.21 24.74 14.08
C GLU A 280 -2.88 25.52 15.36
N VAL A 281 -1.59 25.75 15.58
CA VAL A 281 -1.10 26.61 16.63
C VAL A 281 -0.72 28.00 16.09
N ASN A 282 -0.79 28.98 16.96
CA ASN A 282 -0.30 30.33 16.63
C ASN A 282 1.24 30.33 16.71
N GLY A 283 1.91 30.12 15.58
CA GLY A 283 3.37 30.01 15.54
C GLY A 283 3.93 29.76 14.15
N LYS A 284 5.21 29.43 14.11
CA LYS A 284 5.92 29.10 12.85
C LYS A 284 5.33 27.84 12.21
N THR A 285 5.37 27.79 10.89
CA THR A 285 5.04 26.59 10.11
C THR A 285 6.32 26.06 9.46
N TYR A 286 6.62 24.79 9.71
CA TYR A 286 7.75 24.07 9.13
C TYR A 286 7.26 23.14 8.04
N ALA A 287 7.75 23.34 6.81
CA ALA A 287 7.56 22.40 5.71
C ALA A 287 8.55 21.23 5.87
N LEU A 288 8.03 20.05 5.99
CA LEU A 288 8.81 18.81 6.18
C LEU A 288 9.29 18.20 4.86
N THR A 289 8.71 18.65 3.72
CA THR A 289 9.12 18.31 2.36
C THR A 289 9.38 19.57 1.53
N THR A 290 10.12 19.43 0.42
CA THR A 290 10.32 20.52 -0.54
C THR A 290 9.03 20.90 -1.25
N ALA A 291 8.15 19.93 -1.50
CA ALA A 291 6.86 20.14 -2.17
C ALA A 291 5.91 21.01 -1.34
N ASP A 292 6.00 20.94 -0.01
CA ASP A 292 5.17 21.72 0.91
C ASP A 292 5.73 23.13 1.20
N HIS A 293 6.95 23.42 0.75
CA HIS A 293 7.60 24.69 1.04
C HIS A 293 6.89 25.86 0.34
N LYS A 294 6.53 26.87 1.12
CA LYS A 294 5.98 28.17 0.66
C LYS A 294 6.83 29.31 1.23
N PRO A 295 6.80 30.50 0.64
CA PRO A 295 7.59 31.64 1.13
C PRO A 295 7.38 31.98 2.61
N ALA A 296 6.19 31.70 3.14
CA ALA A 296 5.85 31.93 4.56
C ALA A 296 6.22 30.78 5.49
N TYR A 297 6.79 29.67 4.98
CA TYR A 297 7.12 28.49 5.76
C TYR A 297 8.64 28.31 5.87
N TRP A 298 9.07 27.78 6.99
CA TRP A 298 10.46 27.38 7.20
C TRP A 298 10.66 25.97 6.69
N LEU A 299 11.74 25.74 5.95
CA LEU A 299 12.06 24.43 5.45
C LEU A 299 12.82 23.61 6.51
N ALA A 300 12.29 22.45 6.86
CA ALA A 300 12.86 21.57 7.90
C ALA A 300 13.33 20.23 7.32
N ILE A 301 14.04 20.25 6.20
CA ILE A 301 14.65 19.07 5.59
C ILE A 301 15.94 18.72 6.33
N GLY A 302 16.13 17.43 6.60
CA GLY A 302 17.37 16.94 7.22
C GLY A 302 17.40 16.99 8.76
N GLY A 303 16.32 17.44 9.41
CA GLY A 303 16.06 17.22 10.85
C GLY A 303 16.97 17.89 11.88
N ASN A 304 18.10 18.48 11.46
CA ASN A 304 19.11 19.00 12.38
C ASN A 304 19.23 20.52 12.42
N SER A 305 18.51 21.23 11.57
CA SER A 305 18.62 22.70 11.42
C SER A 305 17.68 23.49 12.31
N VAL A 306 16.65 22.88 12.86
CA VAL A 306 15.57 23.53 13.62
C VAL A 306 15.43 22.87 14.97
N GLU A 307 15.43 23.67 16.04
CA GLU A 307 15.43 23.17 17.43
C GLU A 307 14.17 22.37 17.77
N GLU A 308 13.00 22.84 17.29
CA GLU A 308 11.72 22.16 17.50
C GLU A 308 11.71 20.75 16.87
N ILE A 309 12.34 20.60 15.71
CA ILE A 309 12.44 19.30 15.03
C ILE A 309 13.46 18.39 15.69
N LYS A 310 14.58 18.92 16.19
CA LYS A 310 15.54 18.14 16.98
C LYS A 310 14.88 17.58 18.22
N ARG A 311 14.09 18.40 18.90
CA ARG A 311 13.35 18.01 20.09
C ARG A 311 12.28 16.99 19.76
N LEU A 312 11.53 17.15 18.66
CA LEU A 312 10.58 16.16 18.16
C LEU A 312 11.26 14.81 17.96
N LYS A 313 12.38 14.79 17.23
CA LYS A 313 13.16 13.58 16.97
C LYS A 313 13.62 12.90 18.26
N SER A 314 14.16 13.68 19.20
CA SER A 314 14.61 13.16 20.51
C SER A 314 13.48 12.54 21.31
N LEU A 315 12.32 13.20 21.40
CA LEU A 315 11.17 12.66 22.13
C LEU A 315 10.50 11.48 21.39
N TYR A 316 10.54 11.49 20.08
CA TYR A 316 10.05 10.36 19.27
C TYR A 316 10.84 9.08 19.54
N THR A 317 12.17 9.15 19.55
CA THR A 317 13.03 7.98 19.85
C THR A 317 12.88 7.48 21.30
N GLN A 318 12.38 8.33 22.20
CA GLN A 318 12.06 7.98 23.60
C GLN A 318 10.62 7.45 23.77
N GLY A 319 9.83 7.32 22.71
CA GLY A 319 8.43 6.95 22.79
C GLY A 319 7.53 8.03 23.43
N ARG A 320 7.96 9.30 23.42
CA ARG A 320 7.31 10.44 24.10
C ARG A 320 6.62 11.38 23.11
N VAL A 321 6.06 10.84 22.04
CA VAL A 321 5.20 11.57 21.09
C VAL A 321 3.86 10.84 20.97
N ARG A 322 2.78 11.59 20.99
CA ARG A 322 1.41 11.09 20.82
C ARG A 322 0.76 11.78 19.62
N PHE A 323 -0.23 11.13 19.03
CA PHE A 323 -0.89 11.59 17.81
C PHE A 323 -2.40 11.49 17.95
N SER A 324 -3.13 12.41 17.37
CA SER A 324 -4.60 12.35 17.37
C SER A 324 -5.17 11.35 16.37
N SER A 325 -4.35 10.89 15.43
CA SER A 325 -4.76 9.89 14.43
C SER A 325 -3.55 9.16 13.85
N HIS A 326 -3.80 7.98 13.35
CA HIS A 326 -2.81 7.21 12.64
C HIS A 326 -2.25 7.93 11.42
N LYS A 327 -3.07 8.68 10.69
CA LYS A 327 -2.63 9.44 9.51
C LYS A 327 -1.52 10.43 9.87
N ILE A 328 -1.69 11.15 10.98
CA ILE A 328 -0.68 12.09 11.49
C ILE A 328 0.59 11.34 11.89
N LYS A 329 0.43 10.22 12.62
CA LYS A 329 1.55 9.36 12.99
C LYS A 329 2.32 8.90 11.76
N PHE A 330 1.64 8.41 10.73
CA PHE A 330 2.26 7.98 9.48
C PHE A 330 3.08 9.10 8.81
N CYS A 331 2.56 10.33 8.75
CA CYS A 331 3.29 11.46 8.19
C CYS A 331 4.58 11.75 8.95
N ILE A 332 4.52 11.70 10.27
CA ILE A 332 5.68 11.93 11.14
C ILE A 332 6.66 10.76 11.07
N ASP A 333 6.18 9.53 11.06
CA ASP A 333 7.01 8.32 10.90
C ASP A 333 7.79 8.38 9.58
N ASN A 334 7.12 8.66 8.47
CA ASN A 334 7.78 8.82 7.18
C ASN A 334 8.82 9.94 7.18
N TYR A 335 8.48 11.10 7.72
CA TYR A 335 9.43 12.19 7.83
C TYR A 335 10.65 11.80 8.66
N LEU A 336 10.44 11.21 9.84
CA LEU A 336 11.52 10.85 10.75
C LEU A 336 12.33 9.65 10.27
N HIS A 337 11.71 8.69 9.58
CA HIS A 337 12.42 7.55 9.01
C HIS A 337 13.54 7.99 8.06
N TYR A 338 13.33 9.03 7.26
CA TYR A 338 14.35 9.60 6.36
C TYR A 338 15.33 10.55 7.04
N VAL A 339 15.09 10.93 8.29
CA VAL A 339 15.92 11.87 9.04
C VAL A 339 16.77 11.16 10.09
N VAL A 340 16.38 9.97 10.53
CA VAL A 340 17.04 9.22 11.61
C VAL A 340 18.17 8.31 11.10
N TYR A 341 18.23 8.01 9.80
CA TYR A 341 19.27 7.18 9.17
C TYR A 341 20.28 8.00 8.38
#